data_92b3563b553ea84fe774bd6f85d90482
#
_entry.id   92b3563b553ea84fe774bd6f85d90482
#
_cell.length_a   1.000
_cell.length_b   1.000
_cell.length_c   1.000
_cell.angle_alpha   90.00
_cell.angle_beta   90.00
_cell.angle_gamma   90.00
#
_symmetry.space_group_name_H-M   'P 1'
#
loop_
_entity.id
_entity.type
_entity.pdbx_description
1 polymer ?
#
loop_
_entity_poly.entity_id
_entity_poly.type
_entity_poly.pdbx_seq_one_letter_code
_entity_poly.pdbx_strand_id
1 'polypeptide(L)'
;VSLELHLAEPVDLDAGTLYRILQLRVDVFVVEQQCPFLELDGRDLEPGTRWLWATEDGAVIATLRILREDRGTARIGRVATARQARASGIATVLMRRALDFLDSDAASAGDLPAGIEVVLDAQSPLAGWYQRFGFEPAGAEYLEDGISHLPMRRRGQLSPQA
;
A
#
# COMPACT_ATOMS: atom_id res chain seq x y z
N VAL A 1 -24.99 -1.10 -5.01
CA VAL A 1 -23.57 -0.75 -4.99
C VAL A 1 -22.83 -1.96 -4.46
N SER A 2 -21.98 -2.58 -5.31
CA SER A 2 -21.15 -3.73 -4.95
C SER A 2 -19.72 -3.25 -4.72
N LEU A 3 -19.28 -3.25 -3.47
CA LEU A 3 -17.90 -2.99 -3.09
C LEU A 3 -17.16 -4.32 -2.93
N GLU A 4 -16.08 -4.50 -3.67
CA GLU A 4 -15.27 -5.72 -3.62
C GLU A 4 -13.81 -5.37 -3.35
N LEU A 5 -13.14 -6.23 -2.55
CA LEU A 5 -11.72 -6.11 -2.22
C LEU A 5 -10.96 -7.27 -2.86
N HIS A 6 -9.85 -6.95 -3.47
CA HIS A 6 -9.02 -7.91 -4.19
C HIS A 6 -7.57 -7.84 -3.70
N LEU A 7 -6.90 -8.99 -3.73
CA LEU A 7 -5.48 -9.16 -3.43
C LEU A 7 -4.91 -10.17 -4.44
N ALA A 8 -3.87 -9.80 -5.16
CA ALA A 8 -3.22 -10.70 -6.11
C ALA A 8 -1.74 -10.37 -6.32
N GLU A 9 -1.01 -11.33 -6.88
CA GLU A 9 0.27 -11.07 -7.51
C GLU A 9 0.06 -10.38 -8.86
N PRO A 10 0.95 -9.49 -9.28
CA PRO A 10 0.79 -8.79 -10.57
C PRO A 10 0.65 -9.73 -11.77
N VAL A 11 1.31 -10.88 -11.72
CA VAL A 11 1.27 -11.89 -12.80
C VAL A 11 -0.09 -12.58 -12.97
N ASP A 12 -0.92 -12.54 -11.93
CA ASP A 12 -2.25 -13.14 -11.92
C ASP A 12 -3.34 -12.15 -12.38
N LEU A 13 -2.98 -10.89 -12.62
CA LEU A 13 -3.92 -9.87 -13.08
C LEU A 13 -4.16 -9.99 -14.57
N ASP A 14 -5.42 -9.91 -14.97
CA ASP A 14 -5.74 -9.67 -16.37
C ASP A 14 -5.31 -8.24 -16.81
N ALA A 15 -5.05 -8.08 -18.10
CA ALA A 15 -4.55 -6.83 -18.64
C ALA A 15 -5.50 -5.64 -18.41
N GLY A 16 -6.81 -5.89 -18.36
CA GLY A 16 -7.80 -4.84 -18.12
C GLY A 16 -7.76 -4.34 -16.68
N THR A 17 -7.68 -5.25 -15.72
CA THR A 17 -7.54 -4.91 -14.29
C THR A 17 -6.22 -4.18 -14.03
N LEU A 18 -5.11 -4.71 -14.56
CA LEU A 18 -3.80 -4.07 -14.49
C LEU A 18 -3.86 -2.64 -15.02
N TYR A 19 -4.42 -2.44 -16.20
CA TYR A 19 -4.53 -1.12 -16.83
C TYR A 19 -5.32 -0.13 -15.96
N ARG A 20 -6.46 -0.55 -15.41
CA ARG A 20 -7.30 0.32 -14.55
C ARG A 20 -6.60 0.72 -13.25
N ILE A 21 -5.85 -0.20 -12.62
CA ILE A 21 -5.07 0.11 -11.43
C ILE A 21 -3.98 1.14 -11.76
N LEU A 22 -3.23 0.93 -12.84
CA LEU A 22 -2.19 1.86 -13.27
C LEU A 22 -2.76 3.22 -13.68
N GLN A 23 -3.91 3.24 -14.35
CA GLN A 23 -4.62 4.47 -14.68
C GLN A 23 -4.95 5.28 -13.42
N LEU A 24 -5.53 4.66 -12.39
CA LEU A 24 -5.82 5.32 -11.11
C LEU A 24 -4.54 5.89 -10.47
N ARG A 25 -3.45 5.13 -10.46
CA ARG A 25 -2.16 5.58 -9.90
C ARG A 25 -1.61 6.78 -10.63
N VAL A 26 -1.62 6.76 -11.96
CA VAL A 26 -1.16 7.89 -12.78
C VAL A 26 -2.06 9.12 -12.58
N ASP A 27 -3.37 8.93 -12.56
CA ASP A 27 -4.33 10.03 -12.33
C ASP A 27 -4.08 10.72 -10.99
N VAL A 28 -3.82 9.96 -9.92
CA VAL A 28 -3.59 10.51 -8.58
C VAL A 28 -2.20 11.11 -8.43
N PHE A 29 -1.16 10.35 -8.75
CA PHE A 29 0.21 10.72 -8.40
C PHE A 29 0.87 11.64 -9.43
N VAL A 30 0.50 11.54 -10.69
CA VAL A 30 1.11 12.35 -11.76
C VAL A 30 0.20 13.51 -12.14
N VAL A 31 -1.03 13.25 -12.53
CA VAL A 31 -1.93 14.27 -13.07
C VAL A 31 -2.44 15.19 -11.97
N GLU A 32 -3.06 14.65 -10.92
CA GLU A 32 -3.66 15.45 -9.85
C GLU A 32 -2.61 16.19 -9.02
N GLN A 33 -1.51 15.53 -8.67
CA GLN A 33 -0.44 16.14 -7.89
C GLN A 33 0.49 17.02 -8.74
N GLN A 34 0.28 17.06 -10.05
CA GLN A 34 1.11 17.82 -11.00
C GLN A 34 2.61 17.51 -10.82
N CYS A 35 2.91 16.23 -10.61
CA CYS A 35 4.24 15.75 -10.29
C CYS A 35 4.73 14.77 -11.37
N PRO A 36 5.51 15.22 -12.36
CA PRO A 36 6.06 14.34 -13.39
C PRO A 36 7.22 13.54 -12.81
N PHE A 37 6.94 12.35 -12.29
CA PHE A 37 7.94 11.42 -11.79
C PHE A 37 7.74 10.03 -12.39
N LEU A 38 8.70 9.14 -12.14
CA LEU A 38 8.64 7.76 -12.63
C LEU A 38 7.65 6.93 -11.78
N GLU A 39 6.35 7.07 -12.04
CA GLU A 39 5.31 6.33 -11.30
C GLU A 39 5.44 4.82 -11.52
N LEU A 40 5.68 4.38 -12.74
CA LEU A 40 6.03 3.01 -13.07
C LEU A 40 7.53 2.82 -12.89
N ASP A 41 7.93 2.46 -11.67
CA ASP A 41 9.31 2.41 -11.19
C ASP A 41 10.03 1.06 -11.46
N GLY A 42 9.36 0.14 -12.15
CA GLY A 42 9.86 -1.21 -12.43
C GLY A 42 9.71 -2.19 -11.26
N ARG A 43 9.34 -1.73 -10.06
CA ARG A 43 9.21 -2.60 -8.88
C ARG A 43 7.90 -3.36 -8.81
N ASP A 44 6.95 -3.03 -9.65
CA ASP A 44 5.62 -3.64 -9.66
C ASP A 44 5.64 -5.14 -9.94
N LEU A 45 6.66 -5.62 -10.64
CA LEU A 45 6.83 -7.03 -11.02
C LEU A 45 7.89 -7.76 -10.19
N GLU A 46 8.42 -7.14 -9.13
CA GLU A 46 9.38 -7.81 -8.25
C GLU A 46 8.75 -9.03 -7.57
N PRO A 47 9.53 -10.09 -7.33
CA PRO A 47 9.04 -11.29 -6.62
C PRO A 47 8.44 -10.94 -5.25
N GLY A 48 7.31 -11.55 -4.93
CA GLY A 48 6.61 -11.33 -3.67
C GLY A 48 5.76 -10.07 -3.61
N THR A 49 5.73 -9.27 -4.69
CA THR A 49 4.83 -8.10 -4.77
C THR A 49 3.38 -8.55 -4.69
N ARG A 50 2.58 -7.78 -3.97
CA ARG A 50 1.13 -7.93 -3.91
C ARG A 50 0.47 -6.59 -4.20
N TRP A 51 -0.60 -6.65 -4.96
CA TRP A 51 -1.48 -5.52 -5.18
C TRP A 51 -2.81 -5.76 -4.48
N LEU A 52 -3.26 -4.76 -3.74
CA LEU A 52 -4.62 -4.70 -3.21
C LEU A 52 -5.36 -3.59 -3.94
N TRP A 53 -6.58 -3.87 -4.30
CA TRP A 53 -7.46 -2.85 -4.87
C TRP A 53 -8.91 -3.09 -4.47
N ALA A 54 -9.67 -2.01 -4.51
CA ALA A 54 -11.11 -2.04 -4.30
C ALA A 54 -11.82 -1.64 -5.60
N THR A 55 -12.89 -2.35 -5.90
CA THR A 55 -13.79 -2.01 -6.98
C THR A 55 -15.19 -1.66 -6.44
N GLU A 56 -15.80 -0.67 -7.05
CA GLU A 56 -17.20 -0.32 -6.84
C GLU A 56 -17.91 -0.39 -8.18
N ASP A 57 -18.91 -1.27 -8.27
CA ASP A 57 -19.63 -1.55 -9.53
C ASP A 57 -18.68 -1.82 -10.73
N GLY A 58 -17.56 -2.52 -10.45
CA GLY A 58 -16.55 -2.91 -11.43
C GLY A 58 -15.48 -1.83 -11.74
N ALA A 59 -15.62 -0.62 -11.22
CA ALA A 59 -14.61 0.43 -11.36
C ALA A 59 -13.57 0.35 -10.24
N VAL A 60 -12.28 0.45 -10.56
CA VAL A 60 -11.21 0.53 -9.54
C VAL A 60 -11.28 1.90 -8.86
N ILE A 61 -11.52 1.92 -7.55
CA ILE A 61 -11.68 3.14 -6.77
C ILE A 61 -10.56 3.41 -5.77
N ALA A 62 -9.81 2.39 -5.40
CA ALA A 62 -8.63 2.53 -4.53
C ALA A 62 -7.65 1.39 -4.78
N THR A 63 -6.37 1.63 -4.51
CA THR A 63 -5.31 0.64 -4.63
C THR A 63 -4.17 0.93 -3.67
N LEU A 64 -3.38 -0.10 -3.36
CA LEU A 64 -2.06 0.00 -2.76
C LEU A 64 -1.16 -1.16 -3.24
N ARG A 65 0.14 -0.97 -3.09
CA ARG A 65 1.16 -1.96 -3.44
C ARG A 65 1.94 -2.39 -2.20
N ILE A 66 2.18 -3.69 -2.05
CA ILE A 66 3.09 -4.27 -1.08
C ILE A 66 4.31 -4.82 -1.82
N LEU A 67 5.49 -4.39 -1.43
CA LEU A 67 6.77 -4.92 -1.90
C LEU A 67 7.43 -5.72 -0.77
N ARG A 68 8.25 -6.72 -1.14
CA ARG A 68 9.15 -7.40 -0.22
C ARG A 68 10.53 -6.77 -0.32
N GLU A 69 10.95 -6.05 0.71
CA GLU A 69 12.30 -5.47 0.76
C GLU A 69 13.34 -6.55 1.10
N ASP A 70 13.00 -7.38 2.07
CA ASP A 70 13.78 -8.56 2.47
C ASP A 70 12.87 -9.59 3.16
N ARG A 71 13.47 -10.60 3.80
CA ARG A 71 12.72 -11.68 4.46
C ARG A 71 11.83 -11.18 5.60
N GLY A 72 12.24 -10.14 6.32
CA GLY A 72 11.55 -9.62 7.51
C GLY A 72 10.87 -8.27 7.31
N THR A 73 10.99 -7.67 6.13
CA THR A 73 10.53 -6.30 5.87
C THR A 73 9.67 -6.23 4.62
N ALA A 74 8.50 -5.64 4.74
CA ALA A 74 7.62 -5.32 3.63
C ALA A 74 7.45 -3.79 3.51
N ARG A 75 7.29 -3.30 2.31
CA ARG A 75 7.01 -1.89 2.04
C ARG A 75 5.61 -1.72 1.46
N ILE A 76 4.79 -0.88 2.09
CA ILE A 76 3.52 -0.43 1.51
C ILE A 76 3.77 0.89 0.78
N GLY A 77 3.25 1.00 -0.41
CA GLY A 77 3.33 2.22 -1.21
C GLY A 77 2.23 2.31 -2.24
N ARG A 78 2.27 3.39 -3.03
CA ARG A 78 1.29 3.63 -4.10
C ARG A 78 -0.16 3.56 -3.60
N VAL A 79 -0.40 4.07 -2.37
CA VAL A 79 -1.75 4.18 -1.79
C VAL A 79 -2.50 5.29 -2.51
N ALA A 80 -3.45 4.94 -3.34
CA ALA A 80 -4.22 5.87 -4.15
C ALA A 80 -5.72 5.63 -4.00
N THR A 81 -6.50 6.69 -3.94
CA THR A 81 -7.97 6.65 -3.89
C THR A 81 -8.53 7.62 -4.92
N ALA A 82 -9.42 7.13 -5.76
CA ALA A 82 -10.14 7.94 -6.72
C ALA A 82 -10.87 9.10 -6.03
N ARG A 83 -10.85 10.28 -6.63
CA ARG A 83 -11.37 11.51 -6.00
C ARG A 83 -12.79 11.34 -5.46
N GLN A 84 -13.67 10.69 -6.22
CA GLN A 84 -15.07 10.45 -5.84
C GLN A 84 -15.25 9.46 -4.70
N ALA A 85 -14.23 8.62 -4.41
CA ALA A 85 -14.25 7.64 -3.34
C ALA A 85 -13.53 8.09 -2.07
N ARG A 86 -12.99 9.31 -2.03
CA ARG A 86 -12.34 9.87 -0.84
C ARG A 86 -13.37 10.13 0.25
N ALA A 87 -12.91 10.11 1.50
CA ALA A 87 -13.73 10.22 2.70
C ALA A 87 -14.74 9.08 2.92
N SER A 88 -14.81 8.08 2.03
CA SER A 88 -15.63 6.87 2.22
C SER A 88 -15.04 5.88 3.23
N GLY A 89 -13.76 6.06 3.61
CA GLY A 89 -13.03 5.11 4.46
C GLY A 89 -12.36 3.95 3.70
N ILE A 90 -12.47 3.88 2.37
CA ILE A 90 -11.95 2.75 1.58
C ILE A 90 -10.43 2.58 1.73
N ALA A 91 -9.66 3.66 1.79
CA ALA A 91 -8.21 3.57 2.02
C ALA A 91 -7.89 2.93 3.38
N THR A 92 -8.69 3.21 4.42
CA THR A 92 -8.56 2.58 5.74
C THR A 92 -8.83 1.07 5.66
N VAL A 93 -9.84 0.68 4.91
CA VAL A 93 -10.18 -0.74 4.70
C VAL A 93 -9.05 -1.46 3.97
N LEU A 94 -8.51 -0.88 2.88
CA LEU A 94 -7.38 -1.46 2.16
C LEU A 94 -6.14 -1.57 3.04
N MET A 95 -5.81 -0.53 3.81
CA MET A 95 -4.64 -0.54 4.70
C MET A 95 -4.76 -1.66 5.76
N ARG A 96 -5.92 -1.79 6.40
CA ARG A 96 -6.16 -2.89 7.35
C ARG A 96 -6.00 -4.24 6.69
N ARG A 97 -6.59 -4.44 5.52
CA ARG A 97 -6.47 -5.70 4.76
C ARG A 97 -5.02 -6.04 4.41
N ALA A 98 -4.22 -5.03 4.05
CA ALA A 98 -2.79 -5.21 3.77
C ALA A 98 -2.02 -5.65 5.02
N LEU A 99 -2.28 -5.03 6.17
CA LEU A 99 -1.63 -5.37 7.43
C LEU A 99 -2.06 -6.75 7.94
N ASP A 100 -3.34 -7.10 7.84
CA ASP A 100 -3.83 -8.44 8.19
C ASP A 100 -3.19 -9.53 7.32
N PHE A 101 -3.02 -9.26 6.02
CA PHE A 101 -2.29 -10.17 5.13
C PHE A 101 -0.84 -10.35 5.55
N LEU A 102 -0.13 -9.26 5.86
CA LEU A 102 1.27 -9.32 6.27
C LEU A 102 1.48 -10.00 7.63
N ASP A 103 0.60 -9.73 8.59
CA ASP A 103 0.65 -10.36 9.91
C ASP A 103 0.35 -11.87 9.81
N SER A 104 -0.58 -12.28 8.94
CA SER A 104 -0.92 -13.70 8.68
C SER A 104 0.19 -14.44 7.93
N ASP A 105 0.83 -13.79 6.96
CA ASP A 105 1.94 -14.35 6.20
C ASP A 105 3.17 -14.58 7.09
N ALA A 106 3.46 -13.64 8.00
CA ALA A 106 4.49 -13.78 9.01
C ALA A 106 4.27 -14.99 9.94
N ALA A 107 3.02 -15.19 10.38
CA ALA A 107 2.64 -16.32 11.23
C ALA A 107 2.80 -17.66 10.50
N SER A 108 2.53 -17.70 9.20
CA SER A 108 2.64 -18.90 8.36
C SER A 108 4.09 -19.28 8.02
N ALA A 109 4.98 -18.29 7.95
CA ALA A 109 6.38 -18.49 7.59
C ALA A 109 7.22 -19.18 8.69
N GLY A 110 6.74 -19.20 9.93
CA GLY A 110 7.34 -19.95 11.06
C GLY A 110 8.72 -19.48 11.54
N ASP A 111 9.40 -18.67 10.76
CA ASP A 111 10.80 -18.29 10.91
C ASP A 111 11.02 -16.82 11.34
N LEU A 112 9.95 -16.07 11.59
CA LEU A 112 10.02 -14.66 11.95
C LEU A 112 9.49 -14.42 13.38
N PRO A 113 10.32 -14.58 14.40
CA PRO A 113 9.89 -14.48 15.80
C PRO A 113 9.38 -13.10 16.20
N ALA A 114 9.65 -12.09 15.41
CA ALA A 114 9.21 -10.70 15.64
C ALA A 114 8.11 -10.22 14.69
N GLY A 115 7.59 -11.09 13.80
CA GLY A 115 6.68 -10.68 12.73
C GLY A 115 7.39 -9.91 11.61
N ILE A 116 6.61 -9.41 10.64
CA ILE A 116 7.15 -8.58 9.54
C ILE A 116 7.14 -7.12 9.96
N GLU A 117 8.29 -6.44 9.82
CA GLU A 117 8.32 -4.98 9.88
C GLU A 117 7.73 -4.40 8.60
N VAL A 118 6.83 -3.44 8.73
CA VAL A 118 6.23 -2.75 7.60
C VAL A 118 6.75 -1.33 7.57
N VAL A 119 7.31 -0.93 6.42
CA VAL A 119 7.83 0.43 6.20
C VAL A 119 7.06 1.13 5.08
N LEU A 120 7.01 2.43 5.15
CA LEU A 120 6.46 3.29 4.10
C LEU A 120 7.04 4.70 4.19
N ASP A 121 6.88 5.45 3.11
CA ASP A 121 7.20 6.88 3.05
C ASP A 121 5.88 7.66 2.90
N ALA A 122 5.39 8.18 4.01
CA ALA A 122 4.14 8.94 4.04
C ALA A 122 4.37 10.34 3.45
N GLN A 123 3.49 10.80 2.58
CA GLN A 123 3.40 12.24 2.35
C GLN A 123 3.10 12.90 3.70
N SER A 124 3.91 13.88 4.11
CA SER A 124 3.94 14.38 5.49
C SER A 124 2.57 14.77 6.07
N PRO A 125 1.64 15.37 5.30
CA PRO A 125 0.30 15.68 5.81
C PRO A 125 -0.53 14.45 6.20
N LEU A 126 -0.17 13.25 5.71
CA LEU A 126 -0.87 12.00 5.97
C LEU A 126 -0.26 11.19 7.13
N ALA A 127 0.82 11.64 7.73
CA ALA A 127 1.51 10.90 8.81
C ALA A 127 0.55 10.53 9.96
N GLY A 128 -0.31 11.45 10.40
CA GLY A 128 -1.30 11.19 11.44
C GLY A 128 -2.33 10.12 11.06
N TRP A 129 -2.63 9.96 9.78
CA TRP A 129 -3.50 8.89 9.32
C TRP A 129 -2.81 7.52 9.43
N TYR A 130 -1.53 7.43 9.06
CA TYR A 130 -0.74 6.20 9.20
C TYR A 130 -0.49 5.83 10.67
N GLN A 131 -0.33 6.81 11.56
CA GLN A 131 -0.17 6.56 13.00
C GLN A 131 -1.34 5.76 13.59
N ARG A 132 -2.54 5.91 13.08
CA ARG A 132 -3.73 5.14 13.51
C ARG A 132 -3.62 3.63 13.24
N PHE A 133 -2.69 3.21 12.39
CA PHE A 133 -2.39 1.80 12.11
C PHE A 133 -1.15 1.29 12.85
N GLY A 134 -0.59 2.09 13.77
CA GLY A 134 0.59 1.73 14.53
C GLY A 134 1.92 2.09 13.87
N PHE A 135 1.90 2.89 12.81
CA PHE A 135 3.13 3.42 12.23
C PHE A 135 3.68 4.56 13.08
N GLU A 136 5.01 4.58 13.22
CA GLU A 136 5.75 5.64 13.91
C GLU A 136 6.82 6.22 12.98
N PRO A 137 7.22 7.49 13.14
CA PRO A 137 8.32 8.07 12.38
C PRO A 137 9.60 7.23 12.54
N ALA A 138 10.30 7.02 11.41
CA ALA A 138 11.51 6.21 11.35
C ALA A 138 12.70 6.97 10.77
N GLY A 139 12.58 8.26 10.53
CA GLY A 139 13.63 9.12 10.01
C GLY A 139 13.16 10.58 9.91
N ALA A 140 14.03 11.44 9.40
CA ALA A 140 13.72 12.84 9.15
C ALA A 140 12.84 13.00 7.91
N GLU A 141 12.02 14.05 7.89
CA GLU A 141 11.32 14.45 6.67
C GLU A 141 12.29 14.80 5.55
N TYR A 142 11.92 14.49 4.33
CA TYR A 142 12.69 14.81 3.12
C TYR A 142 11.75 15.21 1.98
N LEU A 143 12.30 15.92 1.01
CA LEU A 143 11.58 16.28 -0.21
C LEU A 143 11.90 15.28 -1.32
N GLU A 144 10.87 14.76 -1.96
CA GLU A 144 10.98 13.95 -3.17
C GLU A 144 10.01 14.55 -4.20
N ASP A 145 10.56 14.95 -5.35
CA ASP A 145 9.80 15.61 -6.42
C ASP A 145 8.92 16.80 -5.91
N GLY A 146 9.45 17.56 -4.95
CA GLY A 146 8.77 18.72 -4.37
C GLY A 146 7.69 18.38 -3.32
N ILE A 147 7.47 17.12 -3.01
CA ILE A 147 6.51 16.66 -2.01
C ILE A 147 7.25 16.22 -0.74
N SER A 148 6.85 16.75 0.41
CA SER A 148 7.43 16.35 1.69
C SER A 148 6.97 14.95 2.09
N HIS A 149 7.94 14.10 2.45
CA HIS A 149 7.74 12.73 2.88
C HIS A 149 8.34 12.49 4.26
N LEU A 150 7.69 11.64 5.06
CA LEU A 150 8.16 11.17 6.35
C LEU A 150 8.32 9.64 6.29
N PRO A 151 9.56 9.10 6.46
CA PRO A 151 9.73 7.67 6.63
C PRO A 151 9.02 7.17 7.88
N MET A 152 8.25 6.11 7.76
CA MET A 152 7.50 5.53 8.86
C MET A 152 7.66 4.01 8.90
N ARG A 153 7.57 3.41 10.07
CA ARG A 153 7.61 1.97 10.28
C ARG A 153 6.54 1.51 11.26
N ARG A 154 6.09 0.29 11.07
CA ARG A 154 5.26 -0.47 12.01
C ARG A 154 5.95 -1.80 12.28
N ARG A 155 6.18 -2.13 13.54
CA ARG A 155 6.69 -3.44 13.92
C ARG A 155 5.58 -4.47 13.77
N GLY A 156 5.92 -5.65 13.28
CA GLY A 156 4.99 -6.76 13.19
C GLY A 156 4.37 -7.09 14.55
N GLN A 157 3.11 -7.42 14.57
CA GLN A 157 2.46 -7.95 15.76
C GLN A 157 2.51 -9.47 15.67
N LEU A 158 3.09 -10.10 16.68
CA LEU A 158 2.89 -11.53 16.89
C LEU A 158 1.44 -11.72 17.30
N SER A 159 0.68 -12.50 16.55
CA SER A 159 -0.58 -12.99 17.06
C SER A 159 -0.30 -13.76 18.35
N PRO A 160 -1.00 -13.46 19.46
CA PRO A 160 -0.84 -14.28 20.65
C PRO A 160 -1.14 -15.74 20.28
N GLN A 161 -0.17 -16.61 20.50
CA GLN A 161 -0.40 -18.05 20.35
C GLN A 161 -1.51 -18.42 21.35
N ALA A 162 -2.62 -18.89 20.78
CA ALA A 162 -3.71 -19.45 21.56
C ALA A 162 -3.29 -20.80 22.15
#